data_b97ba90bcb0eafa669631bcdf377260b
#
_entry.id   b97ba90bcb0eafa669631bcdf377260b
#
_cell.length_a   1.000
_cell.length_b   1.000
_cell.length_c   1.000
_cell.angle_alpha   90.00
_cell.angle_beta   90.00
_cell.angle_gamma   90.00
#
_symmetry.space_group_name_H-M   'P 1'
#
loop_
_entity.id
_entity.type
_entity.pdbx_description
1 polymer ?
#
loop_
_entity_poly.entity_id
_entity_poly.type
_entity_poly.pdbx_seq_one_letter_code
_entity_poly.pdbx_strand_id
1 'polypeptide(L)'
;MAGALARVIQGTKAHLGVVGPLVSVNNVPVRFQQTQAPPQKAKYGPLADADRVFTNLYGRHDWRLKGALSRGDWYLTKEIILKGTDWIVNEMKSSGLRGRGGAGFPTGMKWSFMNKPADGRPKYLVVNADEGEPGTCKDREIMRHDPHKLVEGCLIAGACMGAQAAYIYIRGEFYNEASNLQVAIAEAYQAGLIGKNACGSGYDFDVFVQRGAGAYICGEETALIESIEGKQGKPRLKPPFPADVGLFGCPTTVNNVETIAVAPSILRRGGAWFASFGRQRNSGTKLFNISGHVNTPCTVEEEMSIPLRELLERHAGGIIGGWDNLLAVIPGGSSTPLIPKDVCETVLMDFDGLVAAQTSLGTAAIIVMNKQTDIVKAIARLLMFYAHESCGQCTPCREGVGWMKKIIYRFVDGNASPKEIDMLWELSKQIEGHTICALADGAAWPIQGLIRHFRPELERRMAAHAAAHGPSKAERTY
;
A
#
# COMPACT_ATOMS: atom_id res chain seq x y z
N MET A 1 -6.20 -3.23 4.73
CA MET A 1 -7.00 -2.23 3.99
C MET A 1 -7.85 -2.78 2.83
N ALA A 2 -7.69 -4.03 2.41
CA ALA A 2 -8.46 -4.61 1.29
C ALA A 2 -9.88 -5.09 1.64
N GLY A 3 -10.18 -5.38 2.89
CA GLY A 3 -11.45 -5.99 3.28
C GLY A 3 -12.65 -5.03 3.39
N ALA A 4 -12.44 -3.79 3.78
CA ALA A 4 -13.54 -2.85 4.01
C ALA A 4 -14.19 -2.32 2.72
N LEU A 5 -13.48 -2.30 1.60
CA LEU A 5 -14.04 -1.82 0.32
C LEU A 5 -14.89 -2.85 -0.43
N ALA A 6 -14.69 -4.15 -0.19
CA ALA A 6 -15.44 -5.19 -0.90
C ALA A 6 -16.90 -5.30 -0.47
N ARG A 7 -17.26 -4.87 0.74
CA ARG A 7 -18.63 -4.97 1.27
C ARG A 7 -19.57 -3.84 0.83
N VAL A 8 -19.04 -2.69 0.40
CA VAL A 8 -19.86 -1.53 -0.02
C VAL A 8 -20.50 -1.72 -1.40
N ILE A 9 -20.01 -2.67 -2.22
CA ILE A 9 -20.50 -2.87 -3.61
C ILE A 9 -21.69 -3.85 -3.70
N GLN A 10 -22.04 -4.58 -2.64
CA GLN A 10 -23.12 -5.58 -2.68
C GLN A 10 -24.49 -5.12 -2.17
N GLY A 11 -24.66 -3.87 -1.75
CA GLY A 11 -25.81 -3.40 -0.96
C GLY A 11 -26.85 -2.50 -1.63
N THR A 12 -26.89 -2.32 -2.98
CA THR A 12 -27.95 -1.49 -3.59
C THR A 12 -28.65 -2.20 -4.74
N LYS A 13 -29.68 -2.98 -4.41
CA LYS A 13 -30.79 -3.23 -5.33
C LYS A 13 -31.89 -2.22 -5.02
N ALA A 14 -32.02 -1.18 -5.81
CA ALA A 14 -33.12 -0.24 -5.77
C ALA A 14 -34.21 -0.68 -6.77
N HIS A 15 -35.45 -0.74 -6.29
CA HIS A 15 -36.66 -0.91 -7.09
C HIS A 15 -36.84 0.24 -8.07
N LEU A 16 -37.09 -0.06 -9.34
CA LEU A 16 -37.61 0.88 -10.33
C LEU A 16 -38.96 0.42 -10.81
N GLY A 17 -39.95 1.27 -10.60
CA GLY A 17 -41.30 1.14 -11.08
C GLY A 17 -41.43 1.39 -12.57
N VAL A 18 -42.45 0.78 -13.13
CA VAL A 18 -42.84 0.68 -14.52
C VAL A 18 -43.37 2.01 -15.08
N VAL A 19 -42.93 2.42 -16.26
CA VAL A 19 -43.70 3.18 -17.24
C VAL A 19 -43.34 2.72 -18.67
N GLY A 20 -44.37 2.37 -19.44
CA GLY A 20 -44.30 1.80 -20.79
C GLY A 20 -44.12 2.84 -21.92
N PRO A 21 -44.53 2.53 -23.20
CA PRO A 21 -43.65 1.89 -24.16
C PRO A 21 -43.34 2.72 -25.44
N LEU A 22 -42.43 2.16 -26.26
CA LEU A 22 -42.25 2.31 -27.74
C LEU A 22 -41.47 3.51 -28.28
N VAL A 23 -40.31 3.23 -28.79
CA VAL A 23 -39.95 3.41 -30.20
C VAL A 23 -38.93 2.33 -30.60
N SER A 24 -39.25 1.58 -31.65
CA SER A 24 -38.43 0.55 -32.31
C SER A 24 -37.28 1.23 -33.07
N VAL A 25 -36.04 0.91 -32.75
CA VAL A 25 -34.88 1.18 -33.59
C VAL A 25 -34.10 -0.11 -33.81
N ASN A 26 -33.90 -0.42 -35.06
CA ASN A 26 -33.31 -1.61 -35.64
C ASN A 26 -32.11 -2.17 -34.86
N ASN A 27 -32.22 -3.40 -34.38
CA ASN A 27 -31.15 -4.21 -33.83
C ASN A 27 -30.13 -4.58 -34.91
N VAL A 28 -29.01 -3.87 -34.94
CA VAL A 28 -27.77 -4.39 -35.50
C VAL A 28 -27.05 -5.08 -34.36
N PRO A 29 -26.77 -6.39 -34.41
CA PRO A 29 -26.04 -7.07 -33.35
C PRO A 29 -24.60 -6.62 -33.41
N VAL A 30 -24.19 -5.72 -32.52
CA VAL A 30 -22.79 -5.44 -32.24
C VAL A 30 -22.22 -6.69 -31.57
N ARG A 31 -21.56 -7.54 -32.37
CA ARG A 31 -20.70 -8.61 -31.83
C ARG A 31 -19.58 -7.93 -31.08
N PHE A 32 -19.68 -7.87 -29.77
CA PHE A 32 -18.49 -7.68 -28.93
C PHE A 32 -17.57 -8.87 -29.21
N GLN A 33 -16.48 -8.64 -29.96
CA GLN A 33 -15.37 -9.58 -29.96
C GLN A 33 -14.90 -9.67 -28.51
N GLN A 34 -15.14 -10.82 -27.91
CA GLN A 34 -14.44 -11.20 -26.69
C GLN A 34 -12.95 -11.21 -27.06
N THR A 35 -12.22 -10.15 -26.70
CA THR A 35 -10.78 -10.17 -26.71
C THR A 35 -10.37 -11.29 -25.74
N GLN A 36 -9.89 -12.39 -26.28
CA GLN A 36 -9.31 -13.47 -25.49
C GLN A 36 -8.26 -12.84 -24.57
N ALA A 37 -8.38 -13.12 -23.28
CA ALA A 37 -7.35 -12.72 -22.33
C ALA A 37 -5.99 -13.22 -22.86
N PRO A 38 -4.93 -12.40 -22.82
CA PRO A 38 -3.61 -12.83 -23.28
C PRO A 38 -3.24 -14.13 -22.56
N PRO A 39 -2.55 -15.05 -23.22
CA PRO A 39 -2.18 -16.33 -22.62
C PRO A 39 -1.39 -16.08 -21.34
N GLN A 40 -1.79 -16.74 -20.27
CA GLN A 40 -1.17 -16.59 -18.95
C GLN A 40 0.29 -17.03 -19.06
N LYS A 41 1.23 -16.19 -18.63
CA LYS A 41 2.66 -16.56 -18.59
C LYS A 41 2.84 -17.81 -17.74
N ALA A 42 3.70 -18.72 -18.18
CA ALA A 42 4.06 -19.92 -17.42
C ALA A 42 4.96 -19.59 -16.21
N LYS A 43 5.70 -18.46 -16.26
CA LYS A 43 6.64 -18.02 -15.23
C LYS A 43 6.63 -16.49 -15.11
N TYR A 44 6.74 -15.98 -13.86
CA TYR A 44 6.82 -14.57 -13.53
C TYR A 44 8.21 -14.27 -12.95
N GLY A 45 8.82 -13.17 -13.42
CA GLY A 45 10.20 -12.83 -13.10
C GLY A 45 11.24 -13.76 -13.75
N PRO A 46 12.55 -13.41 -13.67
CA PRO A 46 13.05 -12.14 -13.19
C PRO A 46 12.77 -10.98 -14.14
N LEU A 47 12.62 -9.77 -13.59
CA LEU A 47 12.46 -8.55 -14.36
C LEU A 47 13.80 -8.19 -15.04
N ALA A 48 13.78 -7.93 -16.35
CA ALA A 48 14.95 -7.43 -17.07
C ALA A 48 15.28 -5.99 -16.66
N ASP A 49 16.56 -5.62 -16.62
CA ASP A 49 16.99 -4.28 -16.22
C ASP A 49 16.42 -3.18 -17.12
N ALA A 50 16.24 -3.46 -18.42
CA ALA A 50 15.60 -2.54 -19.37
C ALA A 50 14.11 -2.25 -19.06
N ASP A 51 13.48 -3.11 -18.30
CA ASP A 51 12.07 -3.01 -17.92
C ASP A 51 11.83 -2.37 -16.55
N ARG A 52 12.90 -2.14 -15.78
CA ARG A 52 12.80 -1.48 -14.48
C ARG A 52 12.35 -0.04 -14.64
N VAL A 53 11.46 0.38 -13.74
CA VAL A 53 11.00 1.76 -13.62
C VAL A 53 12.00 2.59 -12.81
N PHE A 54 12.53 2.01 -11.73
CA PHE A 54 13.43 2.69 -10.80
C PHE A 54 14.89 2.38 -11.11
N THR A 55 15.49 3.19 -11.98
CA THR A 55 16.86 2.97 -12.49
C THR A 55 17.98 3.47 -11.58
N ASN A 56 17.62 4.17 -10.47
CA ASN A 56 18.60 4.65 -9.48
C ASN A 56 18.28 4.23 -8.04
N LEU A 57 17.52 3.17 -7.84
CA LEU A 57 17.04 2.74 -6.51
C LEU A 57 18.14 2.63 -5.45
N TYR A 58 19.37 2.31 -5.87
CA TYR A 58 20.53 2.13 -4.97
C TYR A 58 21.46 3.35 -4.91
N GLY A 59 21.08 4.51 -5.48
CA GLY A 59 21.88 5.72 -5.45
C GLY A 59 23.22 5.64 -6.18
N ARG A 60 23.31 4.80 -7.21
CA ARG A 60 24.54 4.61 -7.99
C ARG A 60 24.79 5.71 -9.01
N HIS A 61 23.77 6.53 -9.27
CA HIS A 61 23.82 7.62 -10.25
C HIS A 61 23.41 8.93 -9.57
N ASP A 62 23.71 10.04 -10.22
CA ASP A 62 23.27 11.36 -9.78
C ASP A 62 21.74 11.42 -9.70
N TRP A 63 21.22 11.77 -8.52
CA TRP A 63 19.77 11.87 -8.25
C TRP A 63 19.19 13.24 -8.60
N ARG A 64 20.04 14.24 -8.90
CA ARG A 64 19.63 15.58 -9.27
C ARG A 64 19.08 15.64 -10.70
N LEU A 65 18.58 16.82 -11.09
CA LEU A 65 17.94 17.04 -12.37
C LEU A 65 18.77 16.54 -13.55
N LYS A 66 20.06 16.85 -13.60
CA LYS A 66 20.95 16.41 -14.67
C LYS A 66 20.99 14.90 -14.82
N GLY A 67 21.12 14.19 -13.70
CA GLY A 67 21.10 12.73 -13.68
C GLY A 67 19.73 12.17 -14.03
N ALA A 68 18.65 12.76 -13.53
CA ALA A 68 17.29 12.39 -13.86
C ALA A 68 16.98 12.49 -15.36
N LEU A 69 17.34 13.62 -15.98
CA LEU A 69 17.20 13.83 -17.43
C LEU A 69 18.00 12.78 -18.23
N SER A 70 19.22 12.44 -17.81
CA SER A 70 20.04 11.43 -18.49
C SER A 70 19.44 10.02 -18.43
N ARG A 71 18.58 9.74 -17.45
CA ARG A 71 17.86 8.47 -17.30
C ARG A 71 16.45 8.50 -17.93
N GLY A 72 16.06 9.58 -18.58
CA GLY A 72 14.82 9.71 -19.32
C GLY A 72 13.63 10.24 -18.51
N ASP A 73 13.87 10.75 -17.30
CA ASP A 73 12.83 11.51 -16.57
C ASP A 73 12.58 12.84 -17.29
N TRP A 74 11.36 13.35 -17.23
CA TRP A 74 10.89 14.57 -17.92
C TRP A 74 10.83 14.47 -19.45
N TYR A 75 11.21 13.35 -20.06
CA TYR A 75 11.09 13.12 -21.49
C TYR A 75 9.63 12.97 -21.89
N LEU A 76 9.19 13.69 -22.92
CA LEU A 76 7.81 13.72 -23.43
C LEU A 76 6.75 14.11 -22.39
N THR A 77 7.10 14.74 -21.27
CA THR A 77 6.14 15.12 -20.23
C THR A 77 5.12 16.15 -20.75
N LYS A 78 5.57 17.12 -21.53
CA LYS A 78 4.70 18.08 -22.20
C LYS A 78 3.68 17.39 -23.10
N GLU A 79 4.16 16.51 -23.97
CA GLU A 79 3.33 15.77 -24.93
C GLU A 79 2.30 14.89 -24.23
N ILE A 80 2.67 14.26 -23.11
CA ILE A 80 1.76 13.46 -22.27
C ILE A 80 0.64 14.36 -21.73
N ILE A 81 0.96 15.51 -21.16
CA ILE A 81 -0.02 16.45 -20.61
C ILE A 81 -0.97 16.94 -21.72
N LEU A 82 -0.44 17.27 -22.91
CA LEU A 82 -1.23 17.76 -24.03
C LEU A 82 -2.16 16.71 -24.65
N LYS A 83 -1.96 15.41 -24.40
CA LYS A 83 -2.93 14.36 -24.77
C LYS A 83 -4.23 14.42 -23.97
N GLY A 84 -4.21 15.09 -22.82
CA GLY A 84 -5.39 15.37 -22.01
C GLY A 84 -5.81 14.24 -21.08
N THR A 85 -6.78 14.57 -20.22
CA THR A 85 -7.26 13.73 -19.11
C THR A 85 -7.74 12.36 -19.57
N ASP A 86 -8.56 12.30 -20.61
CA ASP A 86 -9.20 11.03 -21.01
C ASP A 86 -8.15 10.04 -21.52
N TRP A 87 -7.16 10.49 -22.28
CA TRP A 87 -6.08 9.63 -22.73
C TRP A 87 -5.26 9.10 -21.56
N ILE A 88 -4.85 9.99 -20.62
CA ILE A 88 -4.06 9.59 -19.45
C ILE A 88 -4.84 8.59 -18.59
N VAL A 89 -6.12 8.86 -18.32
CA VAL A 89 -6.97 7.94 -17.52
C VAL A 89 -7.11 6.58 -18.20
N ASN A 90 -7.30 6.57 -19.54
CA ASN A 90 -7.45 5.31 -20.28
C ASN A 90 -6.16 4.50 -20.30
N GLU A 91 -4.98 5.12 -20.49
CA GLU A 91 -3.69 4.46 -20.39
C GLU A 91 -3.44 3.91 -18.98
N MET A 92 -3.77 4.68 -17.95
CA MET A 92 -3.65 4.23 -16.56
C MET A 92 -4.62 3.09 -16.23
N LYS A 93 -5.82 3.08 -16.80
CA LYS A 93 -6.76 1.94 -16.67
C LYS A 93 -6.25 0.70 -17.40
N SER A 94 -5.77 0.86 -18.64
CA SER A 94 -5.23 -0.25 -19.44
C SER A 94 -3.98 -0.86 -18.85
N SER A 95 -3.16 -0.07 -18.13
CA SER A 95 -1.99 -0.56 -17.42
C SER A 95 -2.31 -1.57 -16.29
N GLY A 96 -3.53 -1.52 -15.78
CA GLY A 96 -3.92 -2.33 -14.63
C GLY A 96 -3.20 -1.95 -13.33
N LEU A 97 -2.54 -0.78 -13.26
CA LEU A 97 -1.85 -0.33 -12.04
C LEU A 97 -2.82 -0.23 -10.87
N ARG A 98 -2.53 -1.00 -9.83
CA ARG A 98 -3.19 -0.90 -8.53
C ARG A 98 -2.34 -0.09 -7.57
N GLY A 99 -2.96 0.66 -6.66
CA GLY A 99 -2.29 1.48 -5.66
C GLY A 99 -1.23 0.73 -4.88
N ARG A 100 -0.05 1.33 -4.73
CA ARG A 100 1.14 0.74 -4.10
C ARG A 100 1.27 1.07 -2.60
N GLY A 101 0.29 1.78 -2.04
CA GLY A 101 0.25 2.12 -0.60
C GLY A 101 -0.33 1.05 0.33
N GLY A 102 -0.71 -0.12 -0.20
CA GLY A 102 -1.21 -1.26 0.58
C GLY A 102 -2.63 -1.70 0.21
N ALA A 103 -3.57 -0.77 -0.02
CA ALA A 103 -4.97 -1.10 -0.33
C ALA A 103 -5.21 -1.68 -1.74
N GLY A 104 -4.32 -1.43 -2.69
CA GLY A 104 -4.41 -1.99 -4.03
C GLY A 104 -5.61 -1.51 -4.86
N PHE A 105 -6.15 -0.32 -4.62
CA PHE A 105 -7.25 0.21 -5.40
C PHE A 105 -6.79 0.58 -6.83
N PRO A 106 -7.57 0.31 -7.91
CA PRO A 106 -7.17 0.61 -9.28
C PRO A 106 -6.91 2.12 -9.49
N THR A 107 -5.69 2.46 -9.88
CA THR A 107 -5.22 3.86 -9.94
C THR A 107 -5.96 4.68 -10.98
N GLY A 108 -6.11 4.17 -12.21
CA GLY A 108 -6.82 4.87 -13.27
C GLY A 108 -8.30 5.13 -12.94
N MET A 109 -8.94 4.21 -12.19
CA MET A 109 -10.29 4.43 -11.67
C MET A 109 -10.31 5.54 -10.61
N LYS A 110 -9.35 5.53 -9.67
CA LYS A 110 -9.25 6.56 -8.64
C LYS A 110 -9.09 7.96 -9.25
N TRP A 111 -8.23 8.10 -10.26
CA TRP A 111 -8.04 9.37 -10.96
C TRP A 111 -9.28 9.83 -11.71
N SER A 112 -10.04 8.90 -12.30
CA SER A 112 -11.28 9.25 -13.02
C SER A 112 -12.38 9.82 -12.11
N PHE A 113 -12.34 9.61 -10.79
CA PHE A 113 -13.28 10.23 -9.85
C PHE A 113 -13.13 11.76 -9.75
N MET A 114 -11.98 12.29 -10.16
CA MET A 114 -11.72 13.73 -10.20
C MET A 114 -12.23 14.38 -11.49
N ASN A 115 -12.61 13.60 -12.52
CA ASN A 115 -13.16 14.10 -13.77
C ASN A 115 -14.64 14.47 -13.57
N LYS A 116 -14.88 15.58 -12.87
CA LYS A 116 -16.18 16.14 -12.54
C LYS A 116 -16.24 17.57 -13.06
N PRO A 117 -17.45 18.09 -13.37
CA PRO A 117 -17.65 19.50 -13.70
C PRO A 117 -17.01 20.41 -12.64
N ALA A 118 -16.43 21.51 -13.06
CA ALA A 118 -15.87 22.51 -12.16
C ALA A 118 -17.00 23.15 -11.33
N ASP A 119 -16.85 23.16 -10.01
CA ASP A 119 -17.76 23.80 -9.08
C ASP A 119 -17.18 25.07 -8.44
N GLY A 120 -16.10 25.58 -9.01
CA GLY A 120 -15.38 26.78 -8.55
C GLY A 120 -14.33 26.50 -7.48
N ARG A 121 -14.31 25.31 -6.88
CA ARG A 121 -13.27 24.93 -5.90
C ARG A 121 -12.00 24.43 -6.64
N PRO A 122 -10.80 24.74 -6.12
CA PRO A 122 -9.57 24.13 -6.62
C PRO A 122 -9.59 22.61 -6.34
N LYS A 123 -8.85 21.86 -7.14
CA LYS A 123 -8.60 20.42 -6.92
C LYS A 123 -7.16 20.22 -6.46
N TYR A 124 -6.94 19.22 -5.62
CA TYR A 124 -5.61 18.93 -5.09
C TYR A 124 -5.22 17.46 -5.29
N LEU A 125 -3.94 17.26 -5.55
CA LEU A 125 -3.28 15.98 -5.38
C LEU A 125 -2.59 15.97 -4.01
N VAL A 126 -2.78 14.92 -3.24
CA VAL A 126 -2.00 14.67 -2.02
C VAL A 126 -1.19 13.40 -2.23
N VAL A 127 0.11 13.50 -2.03
CA VAL A 127 1.01 12.34 -2.09
C VAL A 127 1.29 11.86 -0.68
N ASN A 128 0.91 10.64 -0.42
CA ASN A 128 1.17 9.98 0.86
C ASN A 128 2.60 9.41 0.86
N ALA A 129 3.49 10.13 1.53
CA ALA A 129 4.87 9.77 1.80
C ALA A 129 5.10 9.50 3.31
N ASP A 130 4.01 9.25 4.06
CA ASP A 130 4.06 8.83 5.46
C ASP A 130 4.25 7.31 5.55
N GLU A 131 5.46 6.87 5.23
CA GLU A 131 5.84 5.46 5.18
C GLU A 131 6.15 4.93 6.59
N GLY A 132 5.09 4.73 7.38
CA GLY A 132 5.19 4.31 8.78
C GLY A 132 5.05 2.80 9.00
N GLU A 133 4.66 2.01 7.99
CA GLU A 133 4.43 0.56 8.12
C GLU A 133 5.73 -0.18 8.43
N PRO A 134 5.86 -0.86 9.59
CA PRO A 134 7.05 -1.63 9.92
C PRO A 134 7.41 -2.67 8.85
N GLY A 135 8.68 -2.66 8.43
CA GLY A 135 9.22 -3.48 7.35
C GLY A 135 9.26 -2.78 5.99
N THR A 136 8.66 -1.58 5.84
CA THR A 136 8.55 -0.85 4.56
C THR A 136 9.57 0.27 4.48
N CYS A 137 10.25 0.40 3.32
CA CYS A 137 11.21 1.47 3.05
C CYS A 137 11.32 1.83 1.54
N LYS A 138 10.35 1.44 0.72
CA LYS A 138 10.37 1.64 -0.74
C LYS A 138 10.20 3.10 -1.15
N ASP A 139 9.31 3.83 -0.48
CA ASP A 139 9.05 5.24 -0.77
C ASP A 139 10.22 6.11 -0.34
N ARG A 140 10.86 5.74 0.77
CA ARG A 140 12.12 6.30 1.23
C ARG A 140 13.21 6.24 0.15
N GLU A 141 13.41 5.08 -0.47
CA GLU A 141 14.43 4.90 -1.51
C GLU A 141 14.10 5.70 -2.77
N ILE A 142 12.84 5.81 -3.17
CA ILE A 142 12.41 6.68 -4.28
C ILE A 142 12.73 8.13 -3.98
N MET A 143 12.31 8.66 -2.83
CA MET A 143 12.53 10.06 -2.46
C MET A 143 14.00 10.41 -2.28
N ARG A 144 14.83 9.43 -1.87
CA ARG A 144 16.26 9.58 -1.68
C ARG A 144 17.05 9.59 -2.99
N HIS A 145 16.69 8.72 -3.94
CA HIS A 145 17.52 8.41 -5.09
C HIS A 145 16.90 8.72 -6.45
N ASP A 146 15.56 8.84 -6.53
CA ASP A 146 14.81 9.18 -7.75
C ASP A 146 13.71 10.25 -7.50
N PRO A 147 14.00 11.36 -6.76
CA PRO A 147 12.98 12.34 -6.38
C PRO A 147 12.32 13.03 -7.59
N HIS A 148 13.06 13.26 -8.68
CA HIS A 148 12.51 13.88 -9.90
C HIS A 148 11.41 13.03 -10.55
N LYS A 149 11.50 11.71 -10.47
CA LYS A 149 10.47 10.78 -10.96
C LYS A 149 9.15 10.98 -10.21
N LEU A 150 9.22 11.22 -8.89
CA LEU A 150 8.06 11.55 -8.09
C LEU A 150 7.48 12.92 -8.46
N VAL A 151 8.33 13.96 -8.58
CA VAL A 151 7.88 15.34 -8.93
C VAL A 151 7.24 15.37 -10.33
N GLU A 152 7.81 14.69 -11.29
CA GLU A 152 7.23 14.53 -12.64
C GLU A 152 5.87 13.81 -12.56
N GLY A 153 5.81 12.73 -11.77
CA GLY A 153 4.57 12.00 -11.54
C GLY A 153 3.47 12.86 -10.92
N CYS A 154 3.83 13.78 -10.00
CA CYS A 154 2.91 14.75 -9.43
C CYS A 154 2.32 15.68 -10.49
N LEU A 155 3.15 16.23 -11.38
CA LEU A 155 2.69 17.10 -12.47
C LEU A 155 1.72 16.36 -13.40
N ILE A 156 2.09 15.16 -13.86
CA ILE A 156 1.26 14.38 -14.79
C ILE A 156 -0.07 13.97 -14.13
N ALA A 157 -0.03 13.47 -12.92
CA ALA A 157 -1.23 13.09 -12.18
C ALA A 157 -2.10 14.31 -11.87
N GLY A 158 -1.48 15.43 -11.49
CA GLY A 158 -2.15 16.71 -11.27
C GLY A 158 -2.87 17.21 -12.52
N ALA A 159 -2.18 17.26 -13.65
CA ALA A 159 -2.75 17.67 -14.93
C ALA A 159 -3.92 16.76 -15.35
N CYS A 160 -3.78 15.43 -15.18
CA CYS A 160 -4.85 14.48 -15.44
C CYS A 160 -6.12 14.76 -14.63
N MET A 161 -5.99 15.14 -13.38
CA MET A 161 -7.09 15.37 -12.45
C MET A 161 -7.58 16.83 -12.42
N GLY A 162 -6.91 17.74 -13.12
CA GLY A 162 -7.17 19.16 -13.09
C GLY A 162 -6.80 19.79 -11.73
N ALA A 163 -5.82 19.24 -11.04
CA ALA A 163 -5.37 19.74 -9.76
C ALA A 163 -4.42 20.93 -9.91
N GLN A 164 -4.57 21.95 -9.06
CA GLN A 164 -3.71 23.15 -9.09
C GLN A 164 -2.36 22.92 -8.41
N ALA A 165 -2.32 21.98 -7.46
CA ALA A 165 -1.10 21.70 -6.71
C ALA A 165 -1.07 20.25 -6.20
N ALA A 166 0.15 19.78 -5.91
CA ALA A 166 0.42 18.60 -5.11
C ALA A 166 1.00 18.98 -3.74
N TYR A 167 0.47 18.34 -2.70
CA TYR A 167 1.05 18.34 -1.37
C TYR A 167 1.66 16.97 -1.09
N ILE A 168 2.98 16.90 -0.96
CA ILE A 168 3.70 15.68 -0.58
C ILE A 168 3.83 15.68 0.94
N TYR A 169 3.02 14.84 1.60
CA TYR A 169 3.08 14.68 3.05
C TYR A 169 4.08 13.60 3.38
N ILE A 170 5.23 14.02 3.91
CA ILE A 170 6.36 13.16 4.22
C ILE A 170 6.48 12.92 5.72
N ARG A 171 6.76 11.68 6.10
CA ARG A 171 7.05 11.28 7.47
C ARG A 171 8.11 12.18 8.12
N GLY A 172 7.86 12.61 9.37
CA GLY A 172 8.73 13.58 10.07
C GLY A 172 10.17 13.12 10.26
N GLU A 173 10.38 11.81 10.40
CA GLU A 173 11.69 11.19 10.56
C GLU A 173 12.52 11.15 9.26
N PHE A 174 11.90 11.34 8.10
CA PHE A 174 12.57 11.34 6.80
C PHE A 174 13.16 12.71 6.47
N TYR A 175 14.08 13.19 7.31
CA TYR A 175 14.69 14.52 7.15
C TYR A 175 15.52 14.61 5.87
N ASN A 176 16.40 13.64 5.61
CA ASN A 176 17.27 13.63 4.44
C ASN A 176 16.47 13.50 3.14
N GLU A 177 15.48 12.63 3.14
CA GLU A 177 14.57 12.40 2.01
C GLU A 177 13.75 13.64 1.70
N ALA A 178 13.27 14.35 2.73
CA ALA A 178 12.57 15.62 2.58
C ALA A 178 13.51 16.70 1.99
N SER A 179 14.76 16.75 2.44
CA SER A 179 15.76 17.69 1.93
C SER A 179 16.08 17.42 0.45
N ASN A 180 16.30 16.16 0.06
CA ASN A 180 16.54 15.78 -1.34
C ASN A 180 15.34 16.14 -2.22
N LEU A 181 14.14 15.87 -1.73
CA LEU A 181 12.90 16.17 -2.45
C LEU A 181 12.72 17.69 -2.65
N GLN A 182 13.01 18.50 -1.62
CA GLN A 182 12.97 19.97 -1.73
C GLN A 182 13.98 20.50 -2.75
N VAL A 183 15.18 19.92 -2.81
CA VAL A 183 16.19 20.27 -3.82
C VAL A 183 15.68 19.93 -5.22
N ALA A 184 15.12 18.73 -5.42
CA ALA A 184 14.57 18.32 -6.71
C ALA A 184 13.40 19.23 -7.16
N ILE A 185 12.52 19.62 -6.25
CA ILE A 185 11.44 20.57 -6.51
C ILE A 185 12.00 21.94 -6.90
N ALA A 186 13.00 22.46 -6.18
CA ALA A 186 13.63 23.73 -6.52
C ALA A 186 14.30 23.69 -7.91
N GLU A 187 15.00 22.61 -8.26
CA GLU A 187 15.59 22.38 -9.58
C GLU A 187 14.50 22.33 -10.69
N ALA A 188 13.36 21.67 -10.40
CA ALA A 188 12.24 21.59 -11.33
C ALA A 188 11.60 22.97 -11.58
N TYR A 189 11.42 23.80 -10.57
CA TYR A 189 10.97 25.19 -10.74
C TYR A 189 11.96 26.02 -11.57
N GLN A 190 13.25 25.94 -11.24
CA GLN A 190 14.30 26.69 -11.95
C GLN A 190 14.38 26.31 -13.44
N ALA A 191 14.12 25.05 -13.75
CA ALA A 191 14.13 24.53 -15.12
C ALA A 191 12.78 24.75 -15.85
N GLY A 192 11.75 25.35 -15.22
CA GLY A 192 10.43 25.55 -15.81
C GLY A 192 9.64 24.26 -16.02
N LEU A 193 10.00 23.20 -15.29
CA LEU A 193 9.32 21.92 -15.38
C LEU A 193 8.02 21.88 -14.57
N ILE A 194 7.93 22.68 -13.50
CA ILE A 194 6.72 22.92 -12.69
C ILE A 194 6.56 24.42 -12.46
N GLY A 195 5.48 24.84 -11.81
CA GLY A 195 5.10 26.22 -11.64
C GLY A 195 4.24 26.72 -12.78
N LYS A 196 4.39 27.99 -13.18
CA LYS A 196 3.66 28.56 -14.29
C LYS A 196 4.10 27.96 -15.61
N ASN A 197 3.12 27.61 -16.47
CA ASN A 197 3.36 27.02 -17.78
C ASN A 197 4.31 25.81 -17.71
N ALA A 198 4.02 24.89 -16.79
CA ALA A 198 4.85 23.73 -16.49
C ALA A 198 5.23 22.96 -17.78
N CYS A 199 6.51 22.67 -17.97
CA CYS A 199 7.08 22.05 -19.19
C CYS A 199 6.70 22.76 -20.49
N GLY A 200 6.23 24.02 -20.47
CA GLY A 200 5.72 24.73 -21.64
C GLY A 200 4.38 24.18 -22.17
N SER A 201 3.58 23.56 -21.33
CA SER A 201 2.30 22.92 -21.66
C SER A 201 1.09 23.86 -21.58
N GLY A 202 1.25 25.06 -21.01
CA GLY A 202 0.16 25.97 -20.68
C GLY A 202 -0.55 25.64 -19.36
N TYR A 203 -0.13 24.59 -18.65
CA TYR A 203 -0.70 24.19 -17.37
C TYR A 203 0.13 24.73 -16.21
N ASP A 204 -0.53 25.36 -15.23
CA ASP A 204 0.12 25.87 -14.01
C ASP A 204 -0.01 24.82 -12.92
N PHE A 205 1.11 24.46 -12.26
CA PHE A 205 1.10 23.42 -11.23
C PHE A 205 2.21 23.63 -10.21
N ASP A 206 1.84 23.63 -8.93
CA ASP A 206 2.76 23.78 -7.83
C ASP A 206 2.96 22.48 -7.05
N VAL A 207 4.13 22.30 -6.44
CA VAL A 207 4.46 21.15 -5.60
C VAL A 207 5.00 21.64 -4.26
N PHE A 208 4.34 21.20 -3.19
CA PHE A 208 4.69 21.55 -1.81
C PHE A 208 5.06 20.29 -1.01
N VAL A 209 6.00 20.44 -0.08
CA VAL A 209 6.36 19.40 0.89
C VAL A 209 5.83 19.81 2.26
N GLN A 210 5.03 18.93 2.85
CA GLN A 210 4.56 19.05 4.24
C GLN A 210 5.17 17.92 5.06
N ARG A 211 5.88 18.27 6.13
CA ARG A 211 6.46 17.26 7.04
C ARG A 211 5.47 16.90 8.14
N GLY A 212 5.29 15.61 8.36
CA GLY A 212 4.59 15.06 9.52
C GLY A 212 5.43 15.12 10.79
N ALA A 213 4.89 14.58 11.87
CA ALA A 213 5.52 14.59 13.20
C ALA A 213 5.66 13.18 13.81
N GLY A 214 5.71 12.13 12.98
CA GLY A 214 6.02 10.77 13.41
C GLY A 214 4.82 9.88 13.76
N ALA A 215 3.59 10.32 13.53
CA ALA A 215 2.40 9.52 13.80
C ALA A 215 2.06 8.59 12.62
N TYR A 216 2.11 7.27 12.84
CA TYR A 216 1.73 6.25 11.84
C TYR A 216 0.32 6.46 11.28
N ILE A 217 -0.64 6.87 12.14
CA ILE A 217 -2.03 7.08 11.71
C ILE A 217 -2.16 8.18 10.65
N CYS A 218 -1.23 9.12 10.55
CA CYS A 218 -1.23 10.13 9.49
C CYS A 218 -0.92 9.55 8.10
N GLY A 219 -0.58 8.28 7.99
CA GLY A 219 -0.60 7.52 6.73
C GLY A 219 -2.00 7.08 6.26
N GLU A 220 -3.03 7.16 7.09
CA GLU A 220 -4.42 7.02 6.64
C GLU A 220 -4.84 8.26 5.85
N GLU A 221 -5.53 8.09 4.70
CA GLU A 221 -5.73 9.19 3.74
C GLU A 221 -6.45 10.41 4.33
N THR A 222 -7.42 10.23 5.23
CA THR A 222 -8.18 11.34 5.82
C THR A 222 -7.51 11.92 7.07
N ALA A 223 -6.80 11.11 7.85
CA ALA A 223 -5.95 11.60 8.93
C ALA A 223 -4.78 12.44 8.40
N LEU A 224 -4.22 12.06 7.26
CA LEU A 224 -3.21 12.83 6.55
C LEU A 224 -3.74 14.20 6.12
N ILE A 225 -4.95 14.25 5.56
CA ILE A 225 -5.64 15.50 5.20
C ILE A 225 -5.85 16.37 6.45
N GLU A 226 -6.37 15.82 7.55
CA GLU A 226 -6.54 16.53 8.82
C GLU A 226 -5.22 17.13 9.30
N SER A 227 -4.12 16.37 9.20
CA SER A 227 -2.79 16.84 9.60
C SER A 227 -2.26 17.98 8.72
N ILE A 228 -2.44 17.93 7.39
CA ILE A 228 -2.07 19.05 6.50
C ILE A 228 -2.87 20.30 6.86
N GLU A 229 -4.14 20.16 7.24
CA GLU A 229 -5.00 21.26 7.66
C GLU A 229 -4.64 21.83 9.06
N GLY A 230 -3.60 21.32 9.71
CA GLY A 230 -3.15 21.77 11.04
C GLY A 230 -3.97 21.25 12.21
N LYS A 231 -4.79 20.24 11.98
CA LYS A 231 -5.62 19.57 13.00
C LYS A 231 -4.94 18.32 13.53
N GLN A 232 -5.56 17.70 14.55
CA GLN A 232 -5.14 16.36 14.98
C GLN A 232 -5.33 15.36 13.83
N GLY A 233 -4.33 14.50 13.59
CA GLY A 233 -4.36 13.47 12.56
C GLY A 233 -5.32 12.34 12.90
N LYS A 234 -6.61 12.64 12.95
CA LYS A 234 -7.69 11.67 13.20
C LYS A 234 -8.48 11.42 11.93
N PRO A 235 -8.71 10.17 11.53
CA PRO A 235 -9.49 9.83 10.34
C PRO A 235 -10.89 10.42 10.35
N ARG A 236 -11.36 10.81 9.15
CA ARG A 236 -12.75 11.24 8.90
C ARG A 236 -13.64 10.04 8.61
N LEU A 237 -14.92 10.17 8.93
CA LEU A 237 -15.94 9.24 8.47
C LEU A 237 -16.12 9.38 6.94
N LYS A 238 -16.42 8.29 6.28
CA LYS A 238 -16.74 8.23 4.85
C LYS A 238 -18.15 7.63 4.68
N PRO A 239 -19.02 8.19 3.86
CA PRO A 239 -18.95 9.43 3.09
C PRO A 239 -18.97 10.69 3.95
N PRO A 240 -18.49 11.87 3.46
CA PRO A 240 -18.00 12.11 2.10
C PRO A 240 -16.59 11.53 1.85
N PHE A 241 -16.33 11.16 0.60
CA PHE A 241 -14.99 10.73 0.17
C PHE A 241 -14.11 11.94 -0.17
N PRO A 242 -12.77 11.84 -0.07
CA PRO A 242 -11.85 12.93 -0.40
C PRO A 242 -12.01 13.50 -1.82
N ALA A 243 -12.44 12.67 -2.79
CA ALA A 243 -12.74 13.12 -4.14
C ALA A 243 -13.91 14.13 -4.21
N ASP A 244 -14.75 14.19 -3.19
CA ASP A 244 -15.85 15.15 -3.07
C ASP A 244 -15.50 16.27 -2.08
N VAL A 245 -14.99 15.91 -0.90
CA VAL A 245 -14.65 16.84 0.19
C VAL A 245 -13.34 16.35 0.86
N GLY A 246 -12.21 16.83 0.33
CA GLY A 246 -10.89 16.48 0.81
C GLY A 246 -10.17 17.64 1.50
N LEU A 247 -8.94 17.90 1.06
CA LEU A 247 -8.07 18.94 1.62
C LEU A 247 -8.70 20.33 1.48
N PHE A 248 -8.80 21.06 2.61
CA PHE A 248 -9.43 22.37 2.70
C PHE A 248 -10.89 22.40 2.18
N GLY A 249 -11.60 21.28 2.30
CA GLY A 249 -12.96 21.15 1.76
C GLY A 249 -13.03 20.98 0.25
N CYS A 250 -11.91 20.83 -0.45
CA CYS A 250 -11.81 20.78 -1.90
C CYS A 250 -11.67 19.33 -2.41
N PRO A 251 -12.10 19.03 -3.64
CA PRO A 251 -11.88 17.71 -4.23
C PRO A 251 -10.41 17.31 -4.23
N THR A 252 -10.09 16.13 -3.69
CA THR A 252 -8.73 15.69 -3.47
C THR A 252 -8.55 14.22 -3.78
N THR A 253 -7.45 13.87 -4.44
CA THR A 253 -7.00 12.48 -4.56
C THR A 253 -5.75 12.29 -3.73
N VAL A 254 -5.74 11.25 -2.87
CA VAL A 254 -4.57 10.85 -2.10
C VAL A 254 -3.95 9.61 -2.74
N ASN A 255 -2.67 9.67 -3.15
CA ASN A 255 -1.94 8.53 -3.71
C ASN A 255 -0.60 8.33 -3.02
N ASN A 256 -0.14 7.08 -2.96
CA ASN A 256 1.18 6.72 -2.44
C ASN A 256 2.31 7.16 -3.39
N VAL A 257 3.51 7.40 -2.86
CA VAL A 257 4.73 7.79 -3.60
C VAL A 257 5.02 6.85 -4.77
N GLU A 258 5.11 5.54 -4.54
CA GLU A 258 5.42 4.56 -5.59
C GLU A 258 4.37 4.58 -6.71
N THR A 259 3.08 4.74 -6.36
CA THR A 259 2.00 4.83 -7.35
C THR A 259 2.18 6.03 -8.29
N ILE A 260 2.54 7.19 -7.75
CA ILE A 260 2.75 8.42 -8.53
C ILE A 260 4.04 8.33 -9.34
N ALA A 261 5.12 7.83 -8.75
CA ALA A 261 6.43 7.75 -9.40
C ALA A 261 6.47 6.77 -10.59
N VAL A 262 5.61 5.76 -10.60
CA VAL A 262 5.52 4.78 -11.72
C VAL A 262 4.77 5.34 -12.92
N ALA A 263 3.82 6.25 -12.72
CA ALA A 263 2.92 6.76 -13.76
C ALA A 263 3.64 7.36 -15.00
N PRO A 264 4.69 8.19 -14.88
CA PRO A 264 5.40 8.72 -16.05
C PRO A 264 5.94 7.62 -16.96
N SER A 265 6.52 6.57 -16.39
CA SER A 265 7.07 5.43 -17.16
C SER A 265 5.98 4.64 -17.88
N ILE A 266 4.82 4.45 -17.24
CA ILE A 266 3.66 3.82 -17.88
C ILE A 266 3.19 4.64 -19.08
N LEU A 267 3.04 5.95 -18.93
CA LEU A 267 2.50 6.82 -19.98
C LEU A 267 3.48 7.02 -21.15
N ARG A 268 4.80 6.90 -20.90
CA ARG A 268 5.82 6.91 -21.95
C ARG A 268 5.88 5.61 -22.74
N ARG A 269 5.78 4.47 -22.04
CA ARG A 269 5.96 3.13 -22.63
C ARG A 269 4.65 2.47 -23.05
N GLY A 270 3.51 3.01 -22.60
CA GLY A 270 2.15 2.54 -22.85
C GLY A 270 1.61 1.65 -21.75
N GLY A 271 0.29 1.74 -21.49
CA GLY A 271 -0.39 0.92 -20.49
C GLY A 271 -0.26 -0.57 -20.77
N ALA A 272 -0.32 -0.98 -22.04
CA ALA A 272 -0.17 -2.38 -22.44
C ALA A 272 1.21 -2.96 -22.11
N TRP A 273 2.29 -2.16 -22.19
CA TRP A 273 3.61 -2.57 -21.76
C TRP A 273 3.62 -2.94 -20.26
N PHE A 274 3.07 -2.07 -19.41
CA PHE A 274 3.02 -2.34 -17.97
C PHE A 274 2.12 -3.53 -17.64
N ALA A 275 0.98 -3.68 -18.36
CA ALA A 275 0.06 -4.79 -18.21
C ALA A 275 0.64 -6.14 -18.66
N SER A 276 1.76 -6.13 -19.42
CA SER A 276 2.44 -7.36 -19.85
C SER A 276 3.22 -8.05 -18.72
N PHE A 277 3.48 -7.34 -17.62
CA PHE A 277 4.09 -7.89 -16.41
C PHE A 277 3.02 -8.34 -15.42
N GLY A 278 3.32 -9.42 -14.67
CA GLY A 278 2.38 -10.01 -13.74
C GLY A 278 1.24 -10.76 -14.43
N ARG A 279 0.25 -11.13 -13.66
CA ARG A 279 -0.95 -11.79 -14.19
C ARG A 279 -2.15 -10.85 -14.18
N GLN A 280 -3.22 -11.24 -14.85
CA GLN A 280 -4.46 -10.48 -14.93
C GLN A 280 -4.91 -10.00 -13.53
N ARG A 281 -5.29 -8.72 -13.39
CA ARG A 281 -5.63 -8.02 -12.15
C ARG A 281 -4.45 -7.75 -11.20
N ASN A 282 -3.26 -8.25 -11.51
CA ASN A 282 -2.04 -8.09 -10.72
C ASN A 282 -0.87 -7.64 -11.60
N SER A 283 -1.13 -6.63 -12.43
CA SER A 283 -0.19 -6.18 -13.46
C SER A 283 0.95 -5.34 -12.91
N GLY A 284 2.04 -5.35 -13.66
CA GLY A 284 3.15 -4.42 -13.54
C GLY A 284 4.29 -4.90 -12.69
N THR A 285 5.16 -3.96 -12.36
CA THR A 285 6.27 -4.14 -11.43
C THR A 285 5.92 -3.66 -10.03
N LYS A 286 6.68 -4.06 -9.04
CA LYS A 286 6.52 -3.70 -7.64
C LYS A 286 7.86 -3.61 -6.94
N LEU A 287 8.00 -2.63 -6.06
CA LEU A 287 9.12 -2.59 -5.12
C LEU A 287 8.83 -3.51 -3.93
N PHE A 288 9.67 -4.52 -3.74
CA PHE A 288 9.64 -5.44 -2.61
C PHE A 288 10.72 -5.05 -1.60
N ASN A 289 10.35 -4.97 -0.33
CA ASN A 289 11.29 -4.75 0.78
C ASN A 289 11.50 -6.09 1.47
N ILE A 290 12.72 -6.59 1.49
CA ILE A 290 13.04 -7.89 2.06
C ILE A 290 13.92 -7.69 3.29
N SER A 291 13.45 -8.17 4.44
CA SER A 291 14.13 -8.03 5.72
C SER A 291 13.94 -9.24 6.64
N GLY A 292 14.47 -9.16 7.85
CA GLY A 292 14.45 -10.24 8.81
C GLY A 292 15.61 -11.22 8.62
N HIS A 293 15.38 -12.52 8.74
CA HIS A 293 16.42 -13.55 8.72
C HIS A 293 16.78 -14.00 7.29
N VAL A 294 17.22 -13.07 6.48
CA VAL A 294 17.77 -13.30 5.13
C VAL A 294 19.25 -12.95 5.08
N ASN A 295 20.00 -13.52 4.15
CA ASN A 295 21.44 -13.29 4.06
C ASN A 295 21.77 -11.84 3.65
N THR A 296 20.95 -11.23 2.77
CA THR A 296 21.17 -9.87 2.26
C THR A 296 19.85 -9.11 2.22
N PRO A 297 19.47 -8.38 3.29
CA PRO A 297 18.30 -7.52 3.25
C PRO A 297 18.40 -6.48 2.14
N CYS A 298 17.31 -6.27 1.39
CA CYS A 298 17.31 -5.36 0.24
C CYS A 298 15.92 -4.83 -0.10
N THR A 299 15.89 -3.75 -0.87
CA THR A 299 14.70 -3.30 -1.62
C THR A 299 14.96 -3.54 -3.10
N VAL A 300 14.06 -4.23 -3.77
CA VAL A 300 14.22 -4.62 -5.18
C VAL A 300 12.94 -4.39 -5.96
N GLU A 301 13.06 -3.94 -7.21
CA GLU A 301 11.96 -3.92 -8.16
C GLU A 301 11.89 -5.26 -8.89
N GLU A 302 10.72 -5.88 -8.85
CA GLU A 302 10.45 -7.14 -9.55
C GLU A 302 9.06 -7.15 -10.18
N GLU A 303 8.86 -8.12 -11.08
CA GLU A 303 7.57 -8.39 -11.68
C GLU A 303 6.56 -8.87 -10.61
N MET A 304 5.34 -8.33 -10.65
CA MET A 304 4.24 -8.86 -9.85
C MET A 304 4.01 -10.34 -10.15
N SER A 305 3.52 -11.08 -9.16
CA SER A 305 3.29 -12.53 -9.22
C SER A 305 4.56 -13.40 -9.21
N ILE A 306 5.75 -12.82 -9.01
CA ILE A 306 6.95 -13.64 -8.77
C ILE A 306 6.72 -14.57 -7.57
N PRO A 307 7.14 -15.87 -7.61
CA PRO A 307 7.07 -16.74 -6.45
C PRO A 307 7.89 -16.21 -5.27
N LEU A 308 7.34 -16.26 -4.05
CA LEU A 308 8.02 -15.76 -2.85
C LEU A 308 9.41 -16.39 -2.67
N ARG A 309 9.50 -17.71 -2.85
CA ARG A 309 10.77 -18.42 -2.73
C ARG A 309 11.81 -17.92 -3.73
N GLU A 310 11.46 -17.78 -5.02
CA GLU A 310 12.36 -17.25 -6.03
C GLU A 310 12.81 -15.81 -5.71
N LEU A 311 11.89 -14.97 -5.24
CA LEU A 311 12.21 -13.61 -4.83
C LEU A 311 13.24 -13.57 -3.70
N LEU A 312 13.10 -14.40 -2.68
CA LEU A 312 14.01 -14.46 -1.53
C LEU A 312 15.38 -15.06 -1.92
N GLU A 313 15.38 -16.16 -2.66
CA GLU A 313 16.62 -16.83 -3.05
C GLU A 313 17.46 -15.97 -4.02
N ARG A 314 16.79 -15.33 -4.99
CA ARG A 314 17.45 -14.54 -6.02
C ARG A 314 18.03 -13.23 -5.50
N HIS A 315 17.26 -12.47 -4.72
CA HIS A 315 17.62 -11.10 -4.37
C HIS A 315 18.19 -10.96 -2.96
N ALA A 316 17.70 -11.76 -2.02
CA ALA A 316 18.13 -11.70 -0.63
C ALA A 316 19.17 -12.78 -0.27
N GLY A 317 19.66 -13.54 -1.24
CA GLY A 317 20.62 -14.63 -1.02
C GLY A 317 20.05 -15.79 -0.19
N GLY A 318 18.72 -15.91 -0.13
CA GLY A 318 18.03 -16.93 0.64
C GLY A 318 17.96 -16.63 2.14
N ILE A 319 17.52 -17.62 2.89
CA ILE A 319 17.28 -17.55 4.33
C ILE A 319 18.54 -17.94 5.10
N ILE A 320 18.82 -17.25 6.19
CA ILE A 320 19.91 -17.62 7.12
C ILE A 320 19.71 -19.04 7.63
N GLY A 321 20.66 -19.93 7.33
CA GLY A 321 20.59 -21.35 7.64
C GLY A 321 19.80 -22.19 6.62
N GLY A 322 19.48 -21.63 5.45
CA GLY A 322 18.79 -22.30 4.35
C GLY A 322 17.28 -22.34 4.48
N TRP A 323 16.60 -22.79 3.43
CA TRP A 323 15.14 -22.81 3.34
C TRP A 323 14.50 -23.68 4.42
N ASP A 324 15.17 -24.76 4.86
CA ASP A 324 14.65 -25.62 5.92
C ASP A 324 14.62 -24.95 7.28
N ASN A 325 15.38 -23.88 7.47
CA ASN A 325 15.35 -23.07 8.68
C ASN A 325 14.22 -22.00 8.69
N LEU A 326 13.43 -21.88 7.63
CA LEU A 326 12.28 -20.98 7.60
C LEU A 326 11.22 -21.42 8.60
N LEU A 327 10.70 -20.47 9.38
CA LEU A 327 9.55 -20.66 10.28
C LEU A 327 8.29 -20.04 9.66
N ALA A 328 8.32 -18.74 9.35
CA ALA A 328 7.20 -17.99 8.85
C ALA A 328 7.66 -16.72 8.12
N VAL A 329 6.76 -16.14 7.33
CA VAL A 329 6.97 -14.85 6.66
C VAL A 329 5.75 -13.95 6.87
N ILE A 330 5.99 -12.66 7.14
CA ILE A 330 4.99 -11.60 6.98
C ILE A 330 5.22 -11.02 5.58
N PRO A 331 4.29 -11.15 4.62
CA PRO A 331 4.59 -10.81 3.22
C PRO A 331 4.33 -9.36 2.84
N GLY A 332 3.55 -8.62 3.61
CA GLY A 332 3.03 -7.31 3.18
C GLY A 332 3.20 -6.17 4.18
N GLY A 333 4.12 -6.29 5.14
CA GLY A 333 4.27 -5.37 6.26
C GLY A 333 3.56 -5.85 7.51
N SER A 334 3.83 -5.21 8.63
CA SER A 334 3.38 -5.65 9.96
C SER A 334 1.87 -5.82 10.11
N SER A 335 1.07 -5.14 9.29
CA SER A 335 -0.39 -5.20 9.30
C SER A 335 -0.98 -6.43 8.59
N THR A 336 -0.13 -7.28 7.98
CA THR A 336 -0.61 -8.46 7.25
C THR A 336 -0.40 -9.75 8.06
N PRO A 337 -1.32 -10.73 7.97
CA PRO A 337 -1.15 -12.03 8.62
C PRO A 337 0.13 -12.71 8.17
N LEU A 338 0.85 -13.31 9.10
CA LEU A 338 1.97 -14.18 8.78
C LEU A 338 1.50 -15.47 8.08
N ILE A 339 2.37 -16.05 7.27
CA ILE A 339 2.18 -17.36 6.62
C ILE A 339 3.31 -18.31 6.99
N PRO A 340 3.01 -19.60 7.22
CA PRO A 340 4.01 -20.61 7.58
C PRO A 340 4.81 -21.08 6.36
N LYS A 341 5.89 -21.82 6.61
CA LYS A 341 6.85 -22.29 5.59
C LYS A 341 6.19 -23.01 4.40
N ASP A 342 5.25 -23.90 4.68
CA ASP A 342 4.55 -24.69 3.66
C ASP A 342 3.77 -23.84 2.66
N VAL A 343 3.14 -22.77 3.13
CA VAL A 343 2.47 -21.78 2.25
C VAL A 343 3.50 -20.97 1.46
N CYS A 344 4.65 -20.65 2.07
CA CYS A 344 5.72 -19.90 1.41
C CYS A 344 6.35 -20.62 0.21
N GLU A 345 6.24 -21.95 0.11
CA GLU A 345 6.82 -22.74 -0.98
C GLU A 345 6.25 -22.38 -2.35
N THR A 346 4.97 -22.04 -2.41
CA THR A 346 4.23 -21.90 -3.70
C THR A 346 3.53 -20.56 -3.87
N VAL A 347 3.45 -19.73 -2.84
CA VAL A 347 2.68 -18.48 -2.89
C VAL A 347 3.29 -17.49 -3.88
N LEU A 348 2.41 -16.87 -4.68
CA LEU A 348 2.78 -15.78 -5.59
C LEU A 348 2.67 -14.42 -4.90
N MET A 349 3.66 -13.56 -5.11
CA MET A 349 3.72 -12.23 -4.54
C MET A 349 2.86 -11.24 -5.34
N ASP A 350 1.56 -11.37 -5.16
CA ASP A 350 0.56 -10.46 -5.73
C ASP A 350 -0.70 -10.38 -4.84
N PHE A 351 -1.63 -9.50 -5.20
CA PHE A 351 -2.83 -9.26 -4.39
C PHE A 351 -3.69 -10.52 -4.27
N ASP A 352 -3.98 -11.18 -5.38
CA ASP A 352 -4.91 -12.30 -5.41
C ASP A 352 -4.28 -13.58 -4.81
N GLY A 353 -2.98 -13.81 -5.04
CA GLY A 353 -2.24 -14.95 -4.49
C GLY A 353 -2.15 -14.90 -2.98
N LEU A 354 -1.84 -13.72 -2.41
CA LEU A 354 -1.73 -13.55 -0.97
C LEU A 354 -3.11 -13.53 -0.29
N VAL A 355 -4.16 -13.03 -0.95
CA VAL A 355 -5.54 -13.17 -0.44
C VAL A 355 -5.95 -14.63 -0.39
N ALA A 356 -5.63 -15.43 -1.40
CA ALA A 356 -5.89 -16.88 -1.40
C ALA A 356 -5.11 -17.61 -0.28
N ALA A 357 -3.94 -17.12 0.09
CA ALA A 357 -3.14 -17.58 1.24
C ALA A 357 -3.61 -17.00 2.60
N GLN A 358 -4.79 -16.36 2.65
CA GLN A 358 -5.36 -15.73 3.86
C GLN A 358 -4.47 -14.65 4.50
N THR A 359 -3.74 -13.92 3.65
CA THR A 359 -2.95 -12.76 4.01
C THR A 359 -3.14 -11.64 2.98
N SER A 360 -2.23 -10.69 2.84
CA SER A 360 -2.32 -9.66 1.81
C SER A 360 -0.95 -9.15 1.37
N LEU A 361 -0.89 -8.56 0.16
CA LEU A 361 0.33 -7.96 -0.37
C LEU A 361 0.74 -6.70 0.42
N GLY A 362 -0.23 -5.96 0.97
CA GLY A 362 0.05 -4.75 1.71
C GLY A 362 1.00 -3.81 0.97
N THR A 363 2.08 -3.42 1.63
CA THR A 363 3.16 -2.61 1.06
C THR A 363 4.24 -3.43 0.36
N ALA A 364 4.12 -4.77 0.34
CA ALA A 364 5.14 -5.73 -0.11
C ALA A 364 6.43 -5.68 0.74
N ALA A 365 6.28 -5.41 2.03
CA ALA A 365 7.36 -5.51 3.01
C ALA A 365 7.41 -6.91 3.58
N ILE A 366 8.39 -7.68 3.14
CA ILE A 366 8.57 -9.09 3.46
C ILE A 366 9.48 -9.19 4.69
N ILE A 367 8.95 -9.72 5.80
CA ILE A 367 9.69 -9.93 7.04
C ILE A 367 9.84 -11.43 7.25
N VAL A 368 11.06 -11.92 7.08
CA VAL A 368 11.37 -13.35 7.19
C VAL A 368 11.75 -13.72 8.61
N MET A 369 11.14 -14.76 9.13
CA MET A 369 11.39 -15.29 10.47
C MET A 369 11.88 -16.76 10.37
N ASN A 370 13.05 -17.05 10.91
CA ASN A 370 13.58 -18.39 10.96
C ASN A 370 13.18 -19.12 12.26
N LYS A 371 13.53 -20.39 12.39
CA LYS A 371 13.18 -21.23 13.55
C LYS A 371 13.74 -20.76 14.90
N GLN A 372 14.69 -19.79 14.90
CA GLN A 372 15.21 -19.17 16.13
C GLN A 372 14.30 -18.04 16.64
N THR A 373 13.33 -17.59 15.82
CA THR A 373 12.42 -16.51 16.19
C THR A 373 11.40 -16.99 17.23
N ASP A 374 11.27 -16.25 18.32
CA ASP A 374 10.10 -16.36 19.18
C ASP A 374 8.90 -15.69 18.48
N ILE A 375 8.09 -16.50 17.80
CA ILE A 375 6.97 -16.01 16.96
C ILE A 375 5.90 -15.31 17.80
N VAL A 376 5.66 -15.73 19.03
CA VAL A 376 4.64 -15.13 19.91
C VAL A 376 5.10 -13.74 20.36
N LYS A 377 6.37 -13.62 20.74
CA LYS A 377 6.98 -12.35 21.14
C LYS A 377 7.07 -11.37 19.96
N ALA A 378 7.37 -11.87 18.76
CA ALA A 378 7.41 -11.07 17.55
C ALA A 378 6.04 -10.41 17.26
N ILE A 379 4.95 -11.19 17.29
CA ILE A 379 3.60 -10.64 17.07
C ILE A 379 3.14 -9.75 18.24
N ALA A 380 3.49 -10.09 19.48
CA ALA A 380 3.21 -9.23 20.63
C ALA A 380 3.88 -7.83 20.47
N ARG A 381 5.10 -7.78 19.92
CA ARG A 381 5.80 -6.52 19.64
C ARG A 381 5.07 -5.68 18.59
N LEU A 382 4.52 -6.31 17.54
CA LEU A 382 3.70 -5.60 16.55
C LEU A 382 2.43 -5.03 17.18
N LEU A 383 1.76 -5.80 18.02
CA LEU A 383 0.55 -5.33 18.69
C LEU A 383 0.82 -4.18 19.68
N MET A 384 2.00 -4.15 20.29
CA MET A 384 2.45 -3.01 21.10
C MET A 384 2.58 -1.74 20.24
N PHE A 385 3.10 -1.88 19.01
CA PHE A 385 3.18 -0.78 18.04
C PHE A 385 1.78 -0.24 17.71
N TYR A 386 0.82 -1.09 17.33
CA TYR A 386 -0.54 -0.65 17.01
C TYR A 386 -1.28 -0.02 18.20
N ALA A 387 -1.04 -0.54 19.41
CA ALA A 387 -1.60 0.05 20.64
C ALA A 387 -1.05 1.46 20.91
N HIS A 388 0.22 1.69 20.57
CA HIS A 388 0.87 3.01 20.66
C HIS A 388 0.36 3.98 19.60
N GLU A 389 0.18 3.51 18.36
CA GLU A 389 -0.18 4.32 17.20
C GLU A 389 -1.68 4.55 17.04
N SER A 390 -2.52 3.96 17.89
CA SER A 390 -3.95 4.24 17.89
C SER A 390 -4.21 5.71 18.21
N CYS A 391 -4.95 6.42 17.34
CA CYS A 391 -5.32 7.82 17.57
C CYS A 391 -6.35 8.00 18.69
N GLY A 392 -6.93 6.90 19.22
CA GLY A 392 -7.90 6.91 20.31
C GLY A 392 -9.31 7.42 19.94
N GLN A 393 -9.62 7.63 18.65
CA GLN A 393 -10.90 8.21 18.25
C GLN A 393 -12.07 7.25 18.44
N CYS A 394 -11.98 6.01 17.92
CA CYS A 394 -13.07 5.04 18.00
C CYS A 394 -12.84 4.00 19.11
N THR A 395 -13.91 3.66 19.84
CA THR A 395 -13.85 2.80 21.02
C THR A 395 -13.27 1.42 20.76
N PRO A 396 -13.65 0.67 19.68
CA PRO A 396 -13.11 -0.68 19.48
C PRO A 396 -11.60 -0.69 19.29
N CYS A 397 -11.02 0.33 18.62
CA CYS A 397 -9.58 0.50 18.49
C CYS A 397 -8.93 0.93 19.81
N ARG A 398 -9.40 2.03 20.40
CA ARG A 398 -8.81 2.64 21.60
C ARG A 398 -8.69 1.64 22.76
N GLU A 399 -9.76 0.89 23.03
CA GLU A 399 -9.81 -0.07 24.13
C GLU A 399 -9.40 -1.49 23.70
N GLY A 400 -9.95 -1.95 22.57
CA GLY A 400 -9.78 -3.35 22.14
C GLY A 400 -8.35 -3.72 21.79
N VAL A 401 -7.59 -2.84 21.11
CA VAL A 401 -6.16 -3.10 20.81
C VAL A 401 -5.35 -3.17 22.10
N GLY A 402 -5.69 -2.34 23.10
CA GLY A 402 -5.09 -2.41 24.43
C GLY A 402 -5.39 -3.73 25.17
N TRP A 403 -6.61 -4.26 25.01
CA TRP A 403 -6.99 -5.56 25.58
C TRP A 403 -6.25 -6.71 24.89
N MET A 404 -6.23 -6.73 23.55
CA MET A 404 -5.46 -7.72 22.81
C MET A 404 -3.99 -7.72 23.24
N LYS A 405 -3.39 -6.53 23.42
CA LYS A 405 -2.01 -6.39 23.92
C LYS A 405 -1.82 -7.04 25.28
N LYS A 406 -2.70 -6.82 26.24
CA LYS A 406 -2.61 -7.42 27.58
C LYS A 406 -2.68 -8.93 27.53
N ILE A 407 -3.56 -9.49 26.69
CA ILE A 407 -3.72 -10.94 26.56
C ILE A 407 -2.50 -11.58 25.89
N ILE A 408 -2.02 -11.03 24.76
CA ILE A 408 -0.88 -11.62 24.03
C ILE A 408 0.41 -11.64 24.87
N TYR A 409 0.64 -10.63 25.74
CA TYR A 409 1.79 -10.64 26.63
C TYR A 409 1.72 -11.75 27.67
N ARG A 410 0.52 -12.13 28.11
CA ARG A 410 0.36 -13.33 28.95
C ARG A 410 0.71 -14.61 28.20
N PHE A 411 0.45 -14.66 26.88
CA PHE A 411 0.88 -15.80 26.05
C PHE A 411 2.40 -15.83 25.86
N VAL A 412 3.07 -14.67 25.78
CA VAL A 412 4.54 -14.61 25.76
C VAL A 412 5.12 -15.29 27.00
N ASP A 413 4.56 -15.02 28.17
CA ASP A 413 5.00 -15.56 29.44
C ASP A 413 4.45 -16.97 29.71
N GLY A 414 3.50 -17.46 28.91
CA GLY A 414 2.78 -18.72 29.13
C GLY A 414 1.78 -18.67 30.28
N ASN A 415 1.64 -17.54 30.99
CA ASN A 415 0.72 -17.38 32.13
C ASN A 415 -0.71 -17.06 31.66
N ALA A 416 -1.30 -17.96 30.89
CA ALA A 416 -2.63 -17.87 30.34
C ALA A 416 -3.28 -19.25 30.26
N SER A 417 -4.56 -19.30 29.91
CA SER A 417 -5.28 -20.56 29.70
C SER A 417 -5.61 -20.76 28.21
N PRO A 418 -5.79 -22.01 27.73
CA PRO A 418 -6.20 -22.28 26.36
C PRO A 418 -7.49 -21.57 25.92
N LYS A 419 -8.43 -21.35 26.87
CA LYS A 419 -9.67 -20.59 26.60
C LYS A 419 -9.40 -19.14 26.19
N GLU A 420 -8.31 -18.55 26.64
CA GLU A 420 -7.95 -17.17 26.29
C GLU A 420 -7.45 -17.05 24.86
N ILE A 421 -7.03 -18.15 24.21
CA ILE A 421 -6.71 -18.15 22.77
C ILE A 421 -7.98 -17.88 21.96
N ASP A 422 -9.06 -18.59 22.28
CA ASP A 422 -10.36 -18.39 21.62
C ASP A 422 -10.95 -17.02 21.95
N MET A 423 -10.81 -16.57 23.20
CA MET A 423 -11.22 -15.21 23.60
C MET A 423 -10.46 -14.13 22.82
N LEU A 424 -9.15 -14.28 22.61
CA LEU A 424 -8.35 -13.33 21.83
C LEU A 424 -8.76 -13.34 20.35
N TRP A 425 -9.06 -14.52 19.81
CA TRP A 425 -9.59 -14.66 18.47
C TRP A 425 -10.93 -13.90 18.30
N GLU A 426 -11.90 -14.16 19.20
CA GLU A 426 -13.20 -13.47 19.15
C GLU A 426 -13.07 -11.97 19.35
N LEU A 427 -12.23 -11.52 20.29
CA LEU A 427 -11.96 -10.11 20.50
C LEU A 427 -11.41 -9.44 19.22
N SER A 428 -10.48 -10.11 18.52
CA SER A 428 -9.95 -9.60 17.27
C SER A 428 -11.03 -9.41 16.19
N LYS A 429 -12.03 -10.29 16.16
CA LYS A 429 -13.19 -10.23 15.25
C LYS A 429 -14.17 -9.10 15.60
N GLN A 430 -14.29 -8.76 16.89
CA GLN A 430 -15.11 -7.62 17.33
C GLN A 430 -14.45 -6.27 17.03
N ILE A 431 -13.15 -6.25 16.73
CA ILE A 431 -12.40 -5.04 16.39
C ILE A 431 -12.33 -4.85 14.86
N GLU A 432 -12.00 -5.93 14.14
CA GLU A 432 -11.91 -5.95 12.68
C GLU A 432 -13.21 -5.48 12.03
N GLY A 433 -13.13 -4.46 11.16
CA GLY A 433 -14.26 -3.93 10.43
C GLY A 433 -15.25 -3.09 11.24
N HIS A 434 -15.00 -2.84 12.53
CA HIS A 434 -15.88 -2.07 13.43
C HIS A 434 -15.30 -0.70 13.84
N THR A 435 -14.30 -0.22 13.08
CA THR A 435 -13.58 1.01 13.37
C THR A 435 -13.63 2.00 12.20
N ILE A 436 -13.32 3.26 12.44
CA ILE A 436 -13.35 4.32 11.42
C ILE A 436 -12.32 4.08 10.32
N CYS A 437 -11.15 3.53 10.68
CA CYS A 437 -10.06 3.26 9.74
C CYS A 437 -9.49 1.85 9.95
N ALA A 438 -8.65 1.41 9.02
CA ALA A 438 -8.09 0.06 9.02
C ALA A 438 -6.88 -0.13 9.96
N LEU A 439 -6.54 0.83 10.85
CA LEU A 439 -5.48 0.62 11.85
C LEU A 439 -5.80 -0.58 12.74
N ALA A 440 -7.05 -0.69 13.17
CA ALA A 440 -7.47 -1.78 14.04
C ALA A 440 -7.52 -3.14 13.33
N ASP A 441 -7.85 -3.15 12.03
CA ASP A 441 -7.71 -4.34 11.19
C ASP A 441 -6.23 -4.79 11.13
N GLY A 442 -5.33 -3.83 10.91
CA GLY A 442 -3.88 -4.06 10.92
C GLY A 442 -3.34 -4.56 12.27
N ALA A 443 -4.03 -4.26 13.38
CA ALA A 443 -3.71 -4.81 14.71
C ALA A 443 -4.28 -6.22 14.89
N ALA A 444 -5.48 -6.49 14.37
CA ALA A 444 -6.17 -7.77 14.53
C ALA A 444 -5.59 -8.89 13.65
N TRP A 445 -5.26 -8.59 12.40
CA TRP A 445 -4.82 -9.59 11.41
C TRP A 445 -3.54 -10.35 11.78
N PRO A 446 -2.46 -9.73 12.31
CA PRO A 446 -1.30 -10.46 12.80
C PRO A 446 -1.64 -11.46 13.91
N ILE A 447 -2.54 -11.10 14.82
CA ILE A 447 -3.03 -11.99 15.88
C ILE A 447 -3.78 -13.18 15.29
N GLN A 448 -4.66 -12.93 14.34
CA GLN A 448 -5.39 -14.00 13.66
C GLN A 448 -4.46 -14.94 12.90
N GLY A 449 -3.42 -14.40 12.23
CA GLY A 449 -2.39 -15.21 11.59
C GLY A 449 -1.62 -16.08 12.57
N LEU A 450 -1.22 -15.51 13.73
CA LEU A 450 -0.54 -16.25 14.79
C LEU A 450 -1.40 -17.40 15.32
N ILE A 451 -2.65 -17.13 15.69
CA ILE A 451 -3.55 -18.15 16.22
C ILE A 451 -3.82 -19.26 15.19
N ARG A 452 -4.07 -18.88 13.93
CA ARG A 452 -4.36 -19.82 12.84
C ARG A 452 -3.24 -20.83 12.63
N HIS A 453 -1.99 -20.38 12.63
CA HIS A 453 -0.85 -21.20 12.23
C HIS A 453 0.01 -21.70 13.39
N PHE A 454 -0.05 -21.05 14.56
CA PHE A 454 0.84 -21.32 15.68
C PHE A 454 0.11 -21.56 17.01
N ARG A 455 -1.18 -21.93 16.98
CA ARG A 455 -1.95 -22.29 18.17
C ARG A 455 -1.24 -23.36 19.03
N PRO A 456 -0.65 -24.44 18.46
CA PRO A 456 0.07 -25.44 19.27
C PRO A 456 1.26 -24.87 20.05
N GLU A 457 1.93 -23.84 19.53
CA GLU A 457 3.03 -23.17 20.26
C GLU A 457 2.50 -22.37 21.45
N LEU A 458 1.34 -21.72 21.30
CA LEU A 458 0.68 -21.02 22.42
C LEU A 458 0.31 -22.01 23.53
N GLU A 459 -0.33 -23.12 23.17
CA GLU A 459 -0.73 -24.18 24.13
C GLU A 459 0.48 -24.83 24.79
N ARG A 460 1.56 -25.11 24.05
CA ARG A 460 2.82 -25.65 24.59
C ARG A 460 3.42 -24.72 25.65
N ARG A 461 3.42 -23.40 25.45
CA ARG A 461 3.92 -22.41 26.42
C ARG A 461 3.10 -22.43 27.71
N MET A 462 1.77 -22.46 27.55
CA MET A 462 0.87 -22.52 28.71
C MET A 462 1.08 -23.80 29.53
N ALA A 463 1.20 -24.93 28.85
CA ALA A 463 1.50 -26.21 29.53
C ALA A 463 2.85 -26.20 30.27
N ALA A 464 3.89 -25.63 29.62
CA ALA A 464 5.21 -25.51 30.27
C ALA A 464 5.17 -24.58 31.48
N HIS A 465 4.46 -23.46 31.42
CA HIS A 465 4.28 -22.55 32.54
C HIS A 465 3.52 -23.21 33.68
N ALA A 466 2.41 -23.91 33.36
CA ALA A 466 1.60 -24.60 34.37
C ALA A 466 2.38 -25.72 35.09
N ALA A 467 3.23 -26.45 34.37
CA ALA A 467 4.10 -27.46 34.95
C ALA A 467 5.14 -26.88 35.93
N ALA A 468 5.66 -25.67 35.63
CA ALA A 468 6.68 -25.01 36.43
C ALA A 468 6.11 -24.20 37.62
N HIS A 469 4.93 -23.61 37.48
CA HIS A 469 4.40 -22.63 38.44
C HIS A 469 2.97 -22.94 38.92
N GLY A 470 2.38 -24.05 38.48
CA GLY A 470 0.95 -24.38 38.70
C GLY A 470 0.03 -23.64 37.72
N PRO A 471 -1.29 -23.94 37.75
CA PRO A 471 -2.26 -23.37 36.80
C PRO A 471 -2.29 -21.84 36.87
N SER A 472 -2.52 -21.21 35.72
CA SER A 472 -2.54 -19.76 35.61
C SER A 472 -3.62 -19.15 36.53
N LYS A 473 -3.45 -17.85 36.89
CA LYS A 473 -4.47 -17.14 37.68
C LYS A 473 -5.83 -17.10 36.97
N ALA A 474 -5.84 -17.13 35.63
CA ALA A 474 -7.05 -17.16 34.83
C ALA A 474 -7.84 -18.48 34.95
N GLU A 475 -7.17 -19.60 35.17
CA GLU A 475 -7.85 -20.90 35.41
C GLU A 475 -8.46 -21.00 36.80
N ARG A 476 -8.02 -20.15 37.72
CA ARG A 476 -8.55 -20.14 39.13
C ARG A 476 -9.77 -19.27 39.27
N THR A 477 -10.14 -18.50 38.27
CA THR A 477 -11.20 -17.46 38.35
C THR A 477 -12.46 -17.80 37.54
N TYR A 478 -12.45 -18.87 36.74
CA TYR A 478 -13.60 -19.28 35.88
C TYR A 478 -13.93 -20.75 36.01
#